data_24816e32c0ef14856e82c9bd25220248
#
_entry.id   24816e32c0ef14856e82c9bd25220248
#
_cell.length_a   1.000
_cell.length_b   1.000
_cell.length_c   1.000
_cell.angle_alpha   90.00
_cell.angle_beta   90.00
_cell.angle_gamma   90.00
#
_symmetry.space_group_name_H-M   'P 1'
#
loop_
_entity.id
_entity.type
_entity.pdbx_description
1 polymer ?
#
loop_
_entity_poly.entity_id
_entity_poly.type
_entity_poly.pdbx_seq_one_letter_code
_entity_poly.pdbx_strand_id
1 'polypeptide(L)'
;MSVSITESAYQSVLAQAQKDAPKESCGYLLGTDKETATENYPMTNIDHSEEHFSFDPKEQFSAIKYARQKGLKIVGNWHSHPASPSRPSEEDKRLAFDPNILYFILSLAGEKPVLNAFRIVEGEVTEKVALR
;
A
#
# COMPACT_ATOMS: atom_id res chain seq x y z
N MET A 1 -8.20 -5.94 15.50
CA MET A 1 -6.93 -6.23 14.83
C MET A 1 -6.13 -4.96 14.64
N SER A 2 -4.80 -5.04 14.67
CA SER A 2 -3.94 -3.89 14.43
C SER A 2 -2.72 -4.32 13.61
N VAL A 3 -2.08 -3.35 12.96
CA VAL A 3 -0.85 -3.55 12.21
C VAL A 3 0.12 -2.43 12.58
N SER A 4 1.41 -2.75 12.60
CA SER A 4 2.46 -1.76 12.84
C SER A 4 3.22 -1.50 11.54
N ILE A 5 3.75 -0.28 11.43
CA ILE A 5 4.70 0.04 10.37
C ILE A 5 5.91 0.71 11.03
N THR A 6 7.12 0.29 10.68
CA THR A 6 8.33 0.91 11.23
C THR A 6 8.48 2.32 10.67
N GLU A 7 9.17 3.18 11.41
CA GLU A 7 9.43 4.54 10.97
C GLU A 7 10.16 4.56 9.63
N SER A 8 11.15 3.68 9.44
CA SER A 8 11.89 3.62 8.18
C SER A 8 11.03 3.22 7.00
N ALA A 9 10.13 2.23 7.19
CA ALA A 9 9.21 1.82 6.13
C ALA A 9 8.23 2.95 5.80
N TYR A 10 7.69 3.61 6.82
CA TYR A 10 6.78 4.74 6.63
C TYR A 10 7.45 5.88 5.87
N GLN A 11 8.67 6.26 6.26
CA GLN A 11 9.39 7.34 5.59
C GLN A 11 9.70 7.00 4.13
N SER A 12 10.00 5.74 3.85
CA SER A 12 10.22 5.28 2.46
C SER A 12 8.95 5.42 1.61
N VAL A 13 7.80 5.01 2.16
CA VAL A 13 6.50 5.15 1.49
C VAL A 13 6.20 6.64 1.25
N LEU A 14 6.37 7.46 2.28
CA LEU A 14 6.09 8.90 2.20
C LEU A 14 6.97 9.59 1.14
N ALA A 15 8.26 9.30 1.16
CA ALA A 15 9.20 9.90 0.20
C ALA A 15 8.84 9.53 -1.24
N GLN A 16 8.49 8.26 -1.46
CA GLN A 16 8.09 7.80 -2.79
C GLN A 16 6.79 8.46 -3.23
N ALA A 17 5.81 8.54 -2.35
CA ALA A 17 4.52 9.16 -2.67
C ALA A 17 4.69 10.64 -3.01
N GLN A 18 5.53 11.36 -2.28
CA GLN A 18 5.82 12.76 -2.55
C GLN A 18 6.56 12.97 -3.86
N LYS A 19 7.50 12.08 -4.17
CA LYS A 19 8.25 12.10 -5.42
C LYS A 19 7.35 11.89 -6.63
N ASP A 20 6.40 10.96 -6.53
CA ASP A 20 5.54 10.59 -7.65
C ASP A 20 4.34 11.54 -7.82
N ALA A 21 3.97 12.29 -6.77
CA ALA A 21 2.85 13.21 -6.85
C ALA A 21 3.01 14.18 -8.02
N PRO A 22 1.95 14.54 -8.74
CA PRO A 22 0.53 14.26 -8.48
C PRO A 22 0.02 12.90 -8.94
N LYS A 23 0.89 12.02 -9.43
CA LYS A 23 0.50 10.65 -9.81
C LYS A 23 0.39 9.78 -8.58
N GLU A 24 -0.50 8.79 -8.62
CA GLU A 24 -0.54 7.77 -7.58
C GLU A 24 0.74 6.95 -7.58
N SER A 25 1.26 6.71 -6.39
CA SER A 25 2.42 5.85 -6.17
C SER A 25 1.95 4.52 -5.60
N CYS A 26 2.75 3.48 -5.69
CA CYS A 26 2.35 2.16 -5.21
C CYS A 26 3.56 1.30 -4.86
N GLY A 27 3.29 0.23 -4.11
CA GLY A 27 4.30 -0.73 -3.72
C GLY A 27 3.72 -1.81 -2.82
N TYR A 28 4.62 -2.67 -2.33
CA TYR A 28 4.30 -3.65 -1.30
C TYR A 28 4.94 -3.26 0.02
N LEU A 29 4.26 -3.60 1.10
CA LEU A 29 4.83 -3.55 2.44
C LEU A 29 5.12 -4.97 2.91
N LEU A 30 6.35 -5.21 3.31
CA LEU A 30 6.86 -6.52 3.69
C LEU A 30 7.24 -6.52 5.16
N GLY A 31 7.21 -7.71 5.79
CA GLY A 31 7.61 -7.87 7.18
C GLY A 31 7.90 -9.32 7.51
N THR A 32 8.44 -9.56 8.70
CA THR A 32 8.73 -10.92 9.16
C THR A 32 7.45 -11.67 9.55
N ASP A 33 6.40 -10.94 9.86
CA ASP A 33 5.04 -11.47 10.06
C ASP A 33 4.05 -10.52 9.40
N LYS A 34 2.76 -10.89 9.42
CA LYS A 34 1.71 -10.09 8.76
C LYS A 34 1.19 -8.92 9.59
N GLU A 35 1.73 -8.72 10.78
CA GLU A 35 1.28 -7.68 11.70
C GLU A 35 2.22 -6.48 11.77
N THR A 36 3.43 -6.60 11.19
CA THR A 36 4.44 -5.52 11.24
C THR A 36 5.08 -5.34 9.87
N ALA A 37 4.83 -4.19 9.27
CA ALA A 37 5.49 -3.80 8.03
C ALA A 37 6.84 -3.17 8.36
N THR A 38 7.92 -3.77 7.87
CA THR A 38 9.29 -3.33 8.17
C THR A 38 10.02 -2.81 6.94
N GLU A 39 9.50 -3.07 5.76
CA GLU A 39 10.20 -2.73 4.52
C GLU A 39 9.21 -2.34 3.43
N ASN A 40 9.47 -1.23 2.76
CA ASN A 40 8.76 -0.84 1.55
C ASN A 40 9.46 -1.43 0.34
N TYR A 41 8.72 -2.12 -0.50
CA TYR A 41 9.20 -2.56 -1.81
C TYR A 41 8.55 -1.66 -2.86
N PRO A 42 9.28 -0.63 -3.35
CA PRO A 42 8.69 0.34 -4.27
C PRO A 42 8.39 -0.28 -5.63
N MET A 43 7.28 0.12 -6.21
CA MET A 43 6.86 -0.37 -7.53
C MET A 43 6.43 0.82 -8.38
N THR A 44 6.27 0.57 -9.67
CA THR A 44 5.88 1.58 -10.63
C THR A 44 4.38 1.52 -10.87
N ASN A 45 3.71 2.68 -10.86
CA ASN A 45 2.35 2.79 -11.36
C ASN A 45 2.42 2.86 -12.89
N ILE A 46 2.14 1.76 -13.56
CA ILE A 46 2.25 1.72 -15.03
C ILE A 46 1.14 2.49 -15.74
N ASP A 47 0.09 2.87 -15.03
CA ASP A 47 -0.97 3.71 -15.59
C ASP A 47 -0.58 5.19 -15.58
N HIS A 48 0.44 5.57 -14.83
CA HIS A 48 0.90 6.95 -14.69
C HIS A 48 -0.24 7.93 -14.39
N SER A 49 -1.23 7.48 -13.62
CA SER A 49 -2.46 8.21 -13.37
C SER A 49 -2.45 8.93 -12.03
N GLU A 50 -3.19 10.04 -11.96
CA GLU A 50 -3.41 10.78 -10.72
C GLU A 50 -4.58 10.20 -9.89
N GLU A 51 -5.36 9.27 -10.47
CA GLU A 51 -6.60 8.77 -9.87
C GLU A 51 -6.67 7.26 -9.68
N HIS A 52 -5.75 6.52 -10.30
CA HIS A 52 -5.71 5.05 -10.15
C HIS A 52 -4.29 4.54 -10.40
N PHE A 53 -4.09 3.26 -10.10
CA PHE A 53 -2.79 2.63 -10.31
C PHE A 53 -2.96 1.19 -10.78
N SER A 54 -1.91 0.69 -11.42
CA SER A 54 -1.74 -0.74 -11.71
C SER A 54 -0.27 -1.08 -11.49
N PHE A 55 -0.01 -2.25 -10.91
CA PHE A 55 1.34 -2.75 -10.76
C PHE A 55 1.85 -3.30 -12.11
N ASP A 56 3.16 -3.16 -12.32
CA ASP A 56 3.84 -3.88 -13.39
C ASP A 56 3.91 -5.37 -12.97
N PRO A 57 3.37 -6.30 -13.77
CA PRO A 57 3.42 -7.74 -13.43
C PRO A 57 4.83 -8.27 -13.19
N LYS A 58 5.82 -7.75 -13.90
CA LYS A 58 7.22 -8.16 -13.70
C LYS A 58 7.73 -7.71 -12.35
N GLU A 59 7.38 -6.50 -11.93
CA GLU A 59 7.75 -5.99 -10.60
C GLU A 59 7.03 -6.77 -9.50
N GLN A 60 5.76 -7.13 -9.70
CA GLN A 60 5.03 -7.96 -8.74
C GLN A 60 5.72 -9.29 -8.55
N PHE A 61 6.10 -9.94 -9.65
CA PHE A 61 6.82 -11.22 -9.58
C PHE A 61 8.15 -11.06 -8.85
N SER A 62 8.91 -10.01 -9.16
CA SER A 62 10.18 -9.72 -8.51
C SER A 62 10.02 -9.47 -7.01
N ALA A 63 8.95 -8.77 -6.61
CA ALA A 63 8.66 -8.49 -5.21
C ALA A 63 8.37 -9.77 -4.43
N ILE A 64 7.56 -10.67 -5.01
CA ILE A 64 7.23 -11.96 -4.39
C ILE A 64 8.49 -12.81 -4.24
N LYS A 65 9.33 -12.84 -5.26
CA LYS A 65 10.60 -13.57 -5.24
C LYS A 65 11.55 -13.01 -4.19
N TYR A 66 11.67 -11.67 -4.14
CA TYR A 66 12.49 -10.99 -3.14
C TYR A 66 12.03 -11.33 -1.72
N ALA A 67 10.73 -11.22 -1.47
CA ALA A 67 10.16 -11.53 -0.14
C ALA A 67 10.47 -12.96 0.26
N ARG A 68 10.27 -13.91 -0.66
CA ARG A 68 10.55 -15.32 -0.41
C ARG A 68 12.03 -15.56 -0.09
N GLN A 69 12.93 -14.94 -0.84
CA GLN A 69 14.37 -15.08 -0.63
C GLN A 69 14.84 -14.50 0.70
N LYS A 70 14.18 -13.43 1.16
CA LYS A 70 14.53 -12.76 2.42
C LYS A 70 13.78 -13.31 3.62
N GLY A 71 12.90 -14.29 3.44
CA GLY A 71 12.07 -14.82 4.51
C GLY A 71 11.03 -13.83 4.99
N LEU A 72 10.60 -12.90 4.12
CA LEU A 72 9.61 -11.89 4.44
C LEU A 72 8.24 -12.29 3.91
N LYS A 73 7.20 -11.79 4.57
CA LYS A 73 5.81 -11.95 4.14
C LYS A 73 5.30 -10.64 3.57
N ILE A 74 4.31 -10.74 2.68
CA ILE A 74 3.62 -9.57 2.17
C ILE A 74 2.57 -9.19 3.20
N VAL A 75 2.78 -8.07 3.89
CA VAL A 75 1.83 -7.52 4.86
C VAL A 75 0.65 -6.91 4.12
N GLY A 76 0.94 -6.20 3.06
CA GLY A 76 -0.08 -5.58 2.23
C GLY A 76 0.50 -4.90 1.01
N ASN A 77 -0.37 -4.37 0.19
CA ASN A 77 0.04 -3.40 -0.81
C ASN A 77 -0.33 -1.99 -0.34
N TRP A 78 0.29 -1.00 -0.92
CA TRP A 78 -0.04 0.38 -0.63
C TRP A 78 -0.10 1.19 -1.91
N HIS A 79 -0.91 2.23 -1.87
CA HIS A 79 -0.89 3.26 -2.89
C HIS A 79 -1.18 4.61 -2.26
N SER A 80 -0.87 5.67 -2.99
CA SER A 80 -1.12 7.03 -2.52
C SER A 80 -2.39 7.60 -3.15
N HIS A 81 -3.05 8.47 -2.40
CA HIS A 81 -4.10 9.34 -2.89
C HIS A 81 -3.56 10.79 -2.82
N PRO A 82 -2.96 11.32 -3.90
CA PRO A 82 -2.33 12.65 -3.84
C PRO A 82 -3.31 13.78 -3.51
N ALA A 83 -4.57 13.65 -3.92
CA ALA A 83 -5.56 14.73 -3.79
C ALA A 83 -6.88 14.31 -3.17
N SER A 84 -6.95 13.10 -2.59
CA SER A 84 -8.18 12.58 -1.98
C SER A 84 -7.89 11.95 -0.62
N PRO A 85 -8.95 11.74 0.22
CA PRO A 85 -8.75 11.18 1.57
C PRO A 85 -8.19 9.76 1.56
N SER A 86 -7.61 9.35 2.71
CA SER A 86 -7.10 8.00 2.91
C SER A 86 -8.23 7.02 3.21
N ARG A 87 -8.93 6.65 2.15
CA ARG A 87 -9.97 5.61 2.19
C ARG A 87 -10.10 5.01 0.79
N PRO A 88 -10.50 3.73 0.67
CA PRO A 88 -10.63 3.09 -0.63
C PRO A 88 -11.67 3.77 -1.51
N SER A 89 -11.30 4.02 -2.77
CA SER A 89 -12.27 4.42 -3.80
C SER A 89 -13.10 3.19 -4.20
N GLU A 90 -14.17 3.40 -4.98
CA GLU A 90 -14.95 2.28 -5.51
C GLU A 90 -14.08 1.37 -6.37
N GLU A 91 -13.18 1.96 -7.16
CA GLU A 91 -12.23 1.17 -7.97
C GLU A 91 -11.25 0.41 -7.08
N ASP A 92 -10.72 1.03 -6.04
CA ASP A 92 -9.81 0.37 -5.10
C ASP A 92 -10.46 -0.88 -4.50
N LYS A 93 -11.72 -0.77 -4.10
CA LYS A 93 -12.47 -1.91 -3.54
C LYS A 93 -12.69 -3.00 -4.56
N ARG A 94 -13.03 -2.63 -5.78
CA ARG A 94 -13.29 -3.59 -6.86
C ARG A 94 -12.04 -4.36 -7.25
N LEU A 95 -10.87 -3.72 -7.20
CA LEU A 95 -9.59 -4.30 -7.60
C LEU A 95 -8.82 -4.95 -6.45
N ALA A 96 -9.37 -4.97 -5.24
CA ALA A 96 -8.75 -5.60 -4.08
C ALA A 96 -9.06 -7.10 -4.08
N PHE A 97 -8.29 -7.87 -4.84
CA PHE A 97 -8.58 -9.29 -5.08
C PHE A 97 -8.07 -10.23 -4.00
N ASP A 98 -7.11 -9.81 -3.17
CA ASP A 98 -6.52 -10.69 -2.17
C ASP A 98 -7.04 -10.34 -0.77
N PRO A 99 -7.91 -11.21 -0.18
CA PRO A 99 -8.44 -10.95 1.15
C PRO A 99 -7.43 -11.24 2.27
N ASN A 100 -6.27 -11.79 1.93
CA ASN A 100 -5.27 -12.22 2.92
C ASN A 100 -4.23 -11.15 3.23
N ILE A 101 -4.22 -10.05 2.50
CA ILE A 101 -3.31 -8.92 2.73
C ILE A 101 -4.10 -7.68 3.10
N LEU A 102 -3.39 -6.69 3.64
CA LEU A 102 -3.98 -5.39 3.94
C LEU A 102 -3.77 -4.42 2.78
N TYR A 103 -4.65 -3.42 2.70
CA TYR A 103 -4.59 -2.36 1.69
C TYR A 103 -4.31 -1.06 2.42
N PHE A 104 -3.12 -0.50 2.19
CA PHE A 104 -2.69 0.74 2.83
C PHE A 104 -2.86 1.89 1.86
N ILE A 105 -3.39 3.00 2.33
CA ILE A 105 -3.60 4.19 1.51
C ILE A 105 -2.97 5.39 2.21
N LEU A 106 -2.03 6.03 1.53
CA LEU A 106 -1.38 7.24 2.03
C LEU A 106 -1.98 8.45 1.32
N SER A 107 -2.68 9.30 2.08
CA SER A 107 -3.23 10.53 1.54
C SER A 107 -2.27 11.69 1.72
N LEU A 108 -2.10 12.49 0.68
CA LEU A 108 -1.36 13.75 0.71
C LEU A 108 -2.29 14.96 0.59
N ALA A 109 -3.61 14.73 0.68
CA ALA A 109 -4.61 15.78 0.43
C ALA A 109 -4.71 16.84 1.53
N GLY A 110 -4.39 16.49 2.79
CA GLY A 110 -4.45 17.41 3.91
C GLY A 110 -3.12 18.06 4.22
N GLU A 111 -3.07 18.82 5.32
CA GLU A 111 -1.85 19.49 5.76
C GLU A 111 -0.77 18.48 6.15
N LYS A 112 -1.19 17.33 6.66
CA LYS A 112 -0.29 16.25 7.07
C LYS A 112 -0.63 14.98 6.32
N PRO A 113 0.36 14.13 6.01
CA PRO A 113 0.09 12.83 5.42
C PRO A 113 -0.74 11.97 6.38
N VAL A 114 -1.68 11.20 5.84
CA VAL A 114 -2.51 10.27 6.62
C VAL A 114 -2.38 8.89 6.00
N LEU A 115 -1.94 7.93 6.80
CA LEU A 115 -1.86 6.54 6.37
C LEU A 115 -2.90 5.71 7.12
N ASN A 116 -3.74 4.99 6.38
CA ASN A 116 -4.69 4.05 6.94
C ASN A 116 -4.52 2.69 6.28
N ALA A 117 -4.93 1.65 7.00
CA ALA A 117 -4.90 0.27 6.51
C ALA A 117 -6.30 -0.32 6.55
N PHE A 118 -6.65 -1.09 5.54
CA PHE A 118 -7.98 -1.65 5.38
C PHE A 118 -7.92 -3.13 5.03
N ARG A 119 -8.89 -3.88 5.53
CA ARG A 119 -9.15 -5.23 5.04
C ARG A 119 -10.34 -5.15 4.10
N ILE A 120 -10.17 -5.71 2.91
CA ILE A 120 -11.18 -5.67 1.86
C ILE A 120 -11.43 -7.11 1.39
N VAL A 121 -12.69 -7.53 1.42
CA VAL A 121 -13.12 -8.86 1.02
C VAL A 121 -14.31 -8.73 0.08
N GLU A 122 -14.19 -9.31 -1.11
CA GLU A 122 -15.25 -9.31 -2.14
C GLU A 122 -15.79 -7.91 -2.42
N GLY A 123 -14.88 -6.94 -2.54
CA GLY A 123 -15.24 -5.56 -2.87
C GLY A 123 -15.80 -4.74 -1.72
N GLU A 124 -15.77 -5.27 -0.49
CA GLU A 124 -16.31 -4.59 0.69
C GLU A 124 -15.21 -4.35 1.72
N VAL A 125 -15.16 -3.14 2.28
CA VAL A 125 -14.27 -2.87 3.42
C VAL A 125 -14.88 -3.54 4.64
N THR A 126 -14.22 -4.58 5.14
CA THR A 126 -14.69 -5.31 6.31
C THR A 126 -14.13 -4.76 7.61
N GLU A 127 -13.00 -4.05 7.53
CA GLU A 127 -12.36 -3.47 8.71
C GLU A 127 -11.42 -2.35 8.31
N LYS A 128 -11.45 -1.24 9.07
CA LYS A 128 -10.36 -0.26 9.06
C LYS A 128 -9.42 -0.70 10.19
N VAL A 129 -8.26 -1.22 9.80
CA VAL A 129 -7.33 -1.84 10.75
C VAL A 129 -6.56 -0.75 11.50
N ALA A 130 -6.52 -0.86 12.83
CA ALA A 130 -5.79 0.12 13.64
C ALA A 130 -4.30 0.09 13.28
N LEU A 131 -3.72 1.25 13.04
CA LEU A 131 -2.31 1.40 12.67
C LEU A 131 -1.56 1.89 13.91
N ARG A 132 -0.57 1.12 14.31
CA ARG A 132 0.25 1.41 15.50
C ARG A 132 1.53 2.14 15.14
#